data_58b8e2710f5f77d143b90aec9eaa7d70
#
_entry.id   58b8e2710f5f77d143b90aec9eaa7d70
#
_cell.length_a   1.000
_cell.length_b   1.000
_cell.length_c   1.000
_cell.angle_alpha   90.00
_cell.angle_beta   90.00
_cell.angle_gamma   90.00
#
_symmetry.space_group_name_H-M   'P 1'
#
loop_
_entity.id
_entity.type
_entity.pdbx_description
1 polymer ?
#
loop_
_entity_poly.entity_id
_entity_poly.type
_entity_poly.pdbx_seq_one_letter_code
_entity_poly.pdbx_strand_id
1 'polypeptide(L)' 'MASFESKVREYRLRAELSQEGLSRLLGVSRQTVVNIERGESEPRVFLALAIAAIFGVAVGELFRRKTA' A
#
# COMPACT_ATOMS: atom_id res chain seq x y z
N MET A 1 -12.66 1.32 11.69
CA MET A 1 -12.06 2.62 11.40
C MET A 1 -10.62 2.47 10.94
N ALA A 2 -10.23 3.24 9.96
CA ALA A 2 -8.85 3.21 9.49
C ALA A 2 -7.92 3.83 10.54
N SER A 3 -6.79 3.17 10.82
CA SER A 3 -5.82 3.63 11.81
C SER A 3 -4.68 4.43 11.19
N PHE A 4 -4.60 4.46 9.87
CA PHE A 4 -3.55 5.17 9.14
C PHE A 4 -4.07 5.62 7.78
N GLU A 5 -3.39 6.60 7.20
CA GLU A 5 -3.65 7.02 5.83
C GLU A 5 -2.72 6.25 4.91
N SER A 6 -3.27 5.77 3.79
CA SER A 6 -2.50 5.07 2.79
C SER A 6 -2.57 5.83 1.47
N LYS A 7 -1.44 6.04 0.84
CA LYS A 7 -1.34 6.63 -0.49
C LYS A 7 -1.01 5.60 -1.55
N VAL A 8 -1.08 4.33 -1.21
CA VAL A 8 -0.76 3.24 -2.13
C VAL A 8 -1.61 3.32 -3.39
N ARG A 9 -2.91 3.59 -3.24
CA ARG A 9 -3.80 3.70 -4.40
C ARG A 9 -3.34 4.77 -5.38
N GLU A 10 -2.94 5.94 -4.87
CA GLU A 10 -2.49 7.04 -5.72
C GLU A 10 -1.26 6.66 -6.53
N TYR A 11 -0.27 6.06 -5.88
CA TYR A 11 0.95 5.63 -6.56
C TYR A 11 0.66 4.50 -7.53
N ARG A 12 -0.23 3.58 -7.15
CA ARG A 12 -0.63 2.48 -8.03
C ARG A 12 -1.27 2.99 -9.32
N LEU A 13 -2.17 3.95 -9.20
CA LEU A 13 -2.84 4.52 -10.36
C LEU A 13 -1.87 5.28 -11.25
N ARG A 14 -0.91 6.00 -10.68
CA ARG A 14 0.13 6.67 -11.44
C ARG A 14 0.99 5.68 -12.22
N ALA A 15 1.21 4.50 -11.65
CA ALA A 15 1.97 3.43 -12.29
C ALA A 15 1.12 2.60 -13.25
N GLU A 16 -0.15 2.93 -13.41
CA GLU A 16 -1.09 2.23 -14.28
C GLU A 16 -1.22 0.75 -13.93
N LEU A 17 -1.19 0.46 -12.62
CA LEU A 17 -1.36 -0.90 -12.11
C LEU A 17 -2.77 -1.10 -11.57
N SER A 18 -3.32 -2.29 -11.84
CA SER A 18 -4.55 -2.71 -11.17
C SER A 18 -4.23 -3.20 -9.76
N GLN A 19 -5.25 -3.32 -8.92
CA GLN A 19 -5.08 -3.93 -7.60
C GLN A 19 -4.54 -5.35 -7.73
N GLU A 20 -5.05 -6.11 -8.69
CA GLU A 20 -4.57 -7.46 -8.93
C GLU A 20 -3.12 -7.45 -9.43
N GLY A 21 -2.77 -6.53 -10.32
CA GLY A 21 -1.41 -6.40 -10.79
C GLY A 21 -0.43 -6.14 -9.65
N LEU A 22 -0.78 -5.22 -8.77
CA LEU A 22 0.06 -4.93 -7.61
C LEU A 22 0.14 -6.13 -6.68
N SER A 23 -0.98 -6.83 -6.44
CA SER A 23 -0.98 -8.01 -5.58
C SER A 23 -0.05 -9.10 -6.10
N ARG A 24 -0.01 -9.29 -7.41
CA ARG A 24 0.90 -10.27 -8.02
C ARG A 24 2.35 -9.90 -7.82
N LEU A 25 2.69 -8.63 -8.00
CA LEU A 25 4.05 -8.14 -7.77
C LEU A 25 4.49 -8.34 -6.32
N LEU A 26 3.55 -8.20 -5.39
CA LEU A 26 3.84 -8.33 -3.96
C LEU A 26 3.73 -9.76 -3.45
N GLY A 27 3.13 -10.67 -4.22
CA GLY A 27 2.91 -12.04 -3.78
C GLY A 27 1.85 -12.16 -2.71
N VAL A 28 0.85 -11.29 -2.72
CA VAL A 28 -0.26 -11.30 -1.75
C VAL A 28 -1.59 -11.35 -2.48
N SER A 29 -2.68 -11.54 -1.73
CA SER A 29 -4.01 -11.54 -2.35
C SER A 29 -4.44 -10.12 -2.73
N ARG A 30 -5.35 -10.03 -3.70
CA ARG A 30 -5.94 -8.75 -4.08
C ARG A 30 -6.63 -8.10 -2.88
N GLN A 31 -7.30 -8.90 -2.04
CA GLN A 31 -7.97 -8.37 -0.86
C GLN A 31 -6.99 -7.71 0.11
N THR A 32 -5.78 -8.24 0.21
CA THR A 32 -4.74 -7.62 1.02
C THR A 32 -4.42 -6.23 0.52
N VAL A 33 -4.29 -6.05 -0.81
CA VAL A 33 -4.05 -4.74 -1.41
C VAL A 33 -5.23 -3.80 -1.12
N VAL A 34 -6.46 -4.29 -1.28
CA VAL A 34 -7.66 -3.49 -1.01
C VAL A 34 -7.64 -2.98 0.43
N ASN A 35 -7.36 -3.86 1.39
CA ASN A 35 -7.35 -3.50 2.81
C ASN A 35 -6.24 -2.49 3.13
N ILE A 36 -5.07 -2.65 2.52
CA ILE A 36 -3.96 -1.71 2.72
C ILE A 36 -4.33 -0.34 2.14
N GLU A 37 -4.94 -0.31 0.97
CA GLU A 37 -5.33 0.96 0.34
C GLU A 37 -6.39 1.70 1.14
N ARG A 38 -7.26 0.97 1.83
CA ARG A 38 -8.29 1.57 2.67
C ARG A 38 -7.79 2.00 4.05
N GLY A 39 -6.56 1.65 4.40
CA GLY A 39 -6.03 1.93 5.72
C GLY A 39 -6.59 1.03 6.80
N GLU A 40 -7.18 -0.10 6.41
CA GLU A 40 -7.80 -1.03 7.35
C GLU A 40 -6.87 -2.11 7.85
N SER A 41 -5.81 -2.39 7.12
CA SER A 41 -4.86 -3.44 7.46
C SER A 41 -3.45 -2.90 7.28
N GLU A 42 -2.69 -2.84 8.37
CA GLU A 42 -1.31 -2.38 8.31
C GLU A 42 -0.43 -3.43 7.64
N PRO A 43 0.36 -3.06 6.65
CA PRO A 43 1.29 -4.00 6.07
C PRO A 43 2.44 -4.28 7.05
N ARG A 44 2.92 -5.52 7.07
CA ARG A 44 4.11 -5.85 7.84
C ARG A 44 5.31 -5.14 7.20
N VAL A 45 6.39 -5.01 7.97
CA VAL A 45 7.56 -4.23 7.57
C VAL A 45 8.05 -4.60 6.17
N PHE A 46 8.25 -5.89 5.91
CA PHE A 46 8.78 -6.28 4.60
C PHE A 46 7.82 -6.00 3.46
N LEU A 47 6.52 -6.12 3.71
CA LEU A 47 5.53 -5.80 2.69
C LEU A 47 5.52 -4.29 2.42
N ALA A 48 5.59 -3.48 3.46
CA ALA A 48 5.66 -2.02 3.31
C ALA A 48 6.91 -1.60 2.53
N LEU A 49 8.05 -2.23 2.83
CA LEU A 49 9.30 -1.98 2.10
C LEU A 49 9.20 -2.38 0.64
N ALA A 50 8.54 -3.50 0.36
CA ALA A 50 8.35 -3.98 -1.01
C ALA A 50 7.49 -3.01 -1.82
N ILE A 51 6.41 -2.51 -1.23
CA ILE A 51 5.55 -1.52 -1.88
C ILE A 51 6.34 -0.25 -2.17
N ALA A 52 7.09 0.22 -1.19
CA ALA A 52 7.92 1.42 -1.35
C ALA A 52 8.95 1.23 -2.47
N ALA A 53 9.56 0.06 -2.54
CA ALA A 53 10.54 -0.25 -3.58
C ALA A 53 9.90 -0.25 -4.98
N ILE A 54 8.69 -0.80 -5.11
CA ILE A 54 7.98 -0.82 -6.40
C ILE A 54 7.76 0.61 -6.91
N PHE A 55 7.38 1.52 -6.03
CA PHE A 55 7.08 2.89 -6.42
C PHE A 55 8.28 3.84 -6.31
N GLY A 56 9.41 3.36 -5.81
CA GLY A 56 10.62 4.17 -5.69
C GLY A 56 10.48 5.32 -4.70
N VAL A 57 9.75 5.11 -3.61
CA VAL A 57 9.50 6.13 -2.59
C VAL A 57 9.82 5.59 -1.21
N ALA A 58 9.90 6.47 -0.23
CA ALA A 58 10.08 6.05 1.16
C ALA A 58 8.75 5.56 1.73
N VAL A 59 8.82 4.65 2.71
CA VAL A 59 7.63 4.11 3.37
C VAL A 59 6.79 5.25 3.95
N GLY A 60 7.43 6.27 4.53
CA GLY A 60 6.72 7.42 5.10
C GLY A 60 5.93 8.25 4.09
N GLU A 61 6.22 8.11 2.80
CA GLU A 61 5.44 8.77 1.76
C GLU A 61 4.18 7.98 1.43
N LEU A 62 4.17 6.69 1.72
CA LEU A 62 3.03 5.82 1.44
C LEU A 62 2.05 5.74 2.60
N PHE A 63 2.57 5.73 3.81
CA PHE A 63 1.78 5.49 5.00
C PHE A 63 2.02 6.56 6.04
N ARG A 64 0.94 7.08 6.59
CA ARG A 64 1.00 8.11 7.63
C ARG A 64 0.06 7.72 8.75
N ARG A 65 0.57 7.77 9.98
CA ARG A 65 -0.27 7.51 11.15
C ARG A 65 -1.31 8.62 11.27
N LYS A 66 -2.55 8.25 11.52
CA LYS A 66 -3.59 9.22 11.84
C LYS A 66 -3.42 9.62 13.31
N THR A 67 -3.32 10.92 13.54
CA THR A 67 -3.27 11.46 14.88
C THR A 67 -4.63 12.00 15.25
N ALA A 68 -4.94 11.88 16.54
CA ALA A 68 -6.21 12.40 17.04
C ALA A 68 -6.24 13.92 16.97
#